data_9eecf983926b0c193ea79323e1f252f3
#
_entry.id   9eecf983926b0c193ea79323e1f252f3
#
_cell.length_a   1.000
_cell.length_b   1.000
_cell.length_c   1.000
_cell.angle_alpha   90.00
_cell.angle_beta   90.00
_cell.angle_gamma   90.00
#
_symmetry.space_group_name_H-M   'P 1'
#
loop_
_entity.id
_entity.type
_entity.pdbx_description
1 polymer ?
#
loop_
_entity_poly.entity_id
_entity_poly.type
_entity_poly.pdbx_seq_one_letter_code
_entity_poly.pdbx_strand_id
1 'polypeptide(L)'
;LSAEARARTVAYLPQSRQTEWQLPARTLVMLGRFPHRQMFKAPSAACEAAVDRALSAVNATEFSKRSVTTLSQGESARVFLARALAVEAPFLLVDEPTADMDPYHQIHVMEILKNVAKSGVGVLVVLHDLTLAARFMDKLLLMKQGQIVDSGTPKEILTAGNLEHVYRIS
;
A
#
# COMPACT_ATOMS: atom_id res chain seq x y z
N LEU A 1 6.56 -16.70 -14.44
CA LEU A 1 7.39 -15.53 -14.19
C LEU A 1 8.54 -15.88 -13.27
N SER A 2 9.78 -15.46 -13.60
CA SER A 2 10.93 -15.56 -12.68
C SER A 2 10.68 -14.73 -11.41
N ALA A 3 11.45 -15.00 -10.33
CA ALA A 3 11.33 -14.23 -9.09
C ALA A 3 11.56 -12.72 -9.32
N GLU A 4 12.56 -12.38 -10.15
CA GLU A 4 12.86 -11.00 -10.53
C GLU A 4 11.72 -10.36 -11.32
N ALA A 5 11.16 -11.06 -12.31
CA ALA A 5 10.02 -10.56 -13.09
C ALA A 5 8.80 -10.31 -12.19
N ARG A 6 8.49 -11.21 -11.24
CA ARG A 6 7.42 -11.00 -10.26
C ARG A 6 7.67 -9.76 -9.40
N ALA A 7 8.91 -9.63 -8.88
CA ALA A 7 9.27 -8.50 -8.03
C ALA A 7 9.18 -7.14 -8.73
N ARG A 8 9.29 -7.11 -10.06
CA ARG A 8 9.08 -5.90 -10.89
C ARG A 8 7.63 -5.71 -11.32
N THR A 9 6.81 -6.76 -11.27
CA THR A 9 5.41 -6.72 -11.72
C THR A 9 4.45 -6.36 -10.58
N VAL A 10 4.73 -6.85 -9.38
CA VAL A 10 3.84 -6.68 -8.23
C VAL A 10 4.63 -6.15 -7.04
N ALA A 11 4.26 -4.97 -6.57
CA ALA A 11 4.70 -4.45 -5.28
C ALA A 11 3.72 -4.90 -4.19
N TYR A 12 4.22 -5.12 -2.97
CA TYR A 12 3.40 -5.57 -1.84
C TYR A 12 3.68 -4.74 -0.59
N LEU A 13 2.61 -4.26 0.02
CA LEU A 13 2.60 -3.63 1.33
C LEU A 13 1.90 -4.57 2.32
N PRO A 14 2.63 -5.25 3.23
CA PRO A 14 2.03 -6.13 4.23
C PRO A 14 1.36 -5.33 5.34
N GLN A 15 0.45 -5.97 6.07
CA GLN A 15 -0.22 -5.42 7.26
C GLN A 15 0.81 -5.03 8.34
N SER A 16 1.76 -5.93 8.66
CA SER A 16 2.82 -5.61 9.61
C SER A 16 3.86 -4.67 8.99
N ARG A 17 3.98 -3.48 9.59
CA ARG A 17 4.87 -2.39 9.16
C ARG A 17 5.87 -2.03 10.25
N GLN A 18 6.36 -3.04 10.95
CA GLN A 18 7.33 -2.85 12.02
C GLN A 18 8.73 -3.19 11.55
N THR A 19 9.69 -2.43 12.03
CA THR A 19 11.11 -2.72 11.88
C THR A 19 11.84 -2.27 13.14
N GLU A 20 12.72 -3.10 13.64
CA GLU A 20 13.62 -2.77 14.74
C GLU A 20 14.90 -2.06 14.27
N TRP A 21 15.09 -2.01 12.95
CA TRP A 21 16.29 -1.42 12.36
C TRP A 21 16.23 0.10 12.41
N GLN A 22 17.24 0.71 13.00
CA GLN A 22 17.40 2.16 13.06
C GLN A 22 17.90 2.72 11.71
N LEU A 23 17.10 2.53 10.66
CA LEU A 23 17.43 3.01 9.33
C LEU A 23 16.77 4.36 9.07
N PRO A 24 17.43 5.29 8.35
CA PRO A 24 16.77 6.46 7.80
C PRO A 24 15.61 6.03 6.88
N ALA A 25 14.49 6.77 6.90
CA ALA A 25 13.33 6.49 6.07
C ALA A 25 13.69 6.36 4.58
N ARG A 26 14.56 7.22 4.06
CA ARG A 26 15.08 7.12 2.68
C ARG A 26 15.75 5.77 2.40
N THR A 27 16.53 5.26 3.34
CA THR A 27 17.22 3.96 3.20
C THR A 27 16.19 2.83 3.15
N LEU A 28 15.15 2.87 4.00
CA LEU A 28 14.05 1.89 3.96
C LEU A 28 13.34 1.92 2.60
N VAL A 29 13.03 3.10 2.08
CA VAL A 29 12.38 3.27 0.76
C VAL A 29 13.28 2.76 -0.37
N MET A 30 14.60 2.98 -0.27
CA MET A 30 15.57 2.46 -1.23
C MET A 30 15.58 0.92 -1.33
N LEU A 31 15.17 0.20 -0.28
CA LEU A 31 15.02 -1.27 -0.34
C LEU A 31 13.95 -1.68 -1.38
N GLY A 32 12.95 -0.83 -1.65
CA GLY A 32 11.98 -1.05 -2.73
C GLY A 32 12.62 -1.12 -4.12
N ARG A 33 13.81 -0.56 -4.29
CA ARG A 33 14.55 -0.62 -5.57
C ARG A 33 15.36 -1.89 -5.78
N PHE A 34 15.34 -2.82 -4.79
CA PHE A 34 16.11 -4.07 -4.87
C PHE A 34 15.92 -4.83 -6.20
N PRO A 35 14.70 -4.97 -6.77
CA PRO A 35 14.51 -5.65 -8.05
C PRO A 35 15.19 -4.95 -9.25
N HIS A 36 15.56 -3.68 -9.11
CA HIS A 36 16.16 -2.85 -10.17
C HIS A 36 17.65 -2.61 -9.96
N ARG A 37 18.25 -3.12 -8.88
CA ARG A 37 19.67 -2.90 -8.56
C ARG A 37 20.53 -3.99 -9.15
N GLN A 38 21.73 -3.59 -9.57
CA GLN A 38 22.79 -4.55 -9.85
C GLN A 38 23.49 -4.93 -8.55
N MET A 39 23.74 -6.24 -8.38
CA MET A 39 24.40 -6.75 -7.19
C MET A 39 25.79 -6.10 -7.02
N PHE A 40 26.11 -5.69 -5.79
CA PHE A 40 27.39 -5.06 -5.42
C PHE A 40 27.65 -3.67 -6.02
N LYS A 41 26.69 -3.02 -6.67
CA LYS A 41 26.83 -1.62 -7.14
C LYS A 41 26.03 -0.65 -6.27
N ALA A 42 26.55 0.57 -6.17
CA ALA A 42 25.82 1.68 -5.58
C ALA A 42 24.48 1.91 -6.31
N PRO A 43 23.45 2.46 -5.64
CA PRO A 43 22.21 2.84 -6.30
C PRO A 43 22.47 3.77 -7.48
N SER A 44 21.80 3.52 -8.60
CA SER A 44 21.89 4.41 -9.78
C SER A 44 21.08 5.70 -9.54
N ALA A 45 21.37 6.75 -10.31
CA ALA A 45 20.58 7.98 -10.29
C ALA A 45 19.08 7.73 -10.55
N ALA A 46 18.75 6.74 -11.38
CA ALA A 46 17.35 6.32 -11.58
C ALA A 46 16.71 5.74 -10.32
N CYS A 47 17.45 4.97 -9.52
CA CYS A 47 16.97 4.48 -8.23
C CYS A 47 16.76 5.62 -7.23
N GLU A 48 17.69 6.57 -7.15
CA GLU A 48 17.55 7.74 -6.28
C GLU A 48 16.31 8.56 -6.66
N ALA A 49 16.13 8.85 -7.95
CA ALA A 49 14.95 9.58 -8.44
C ALA A 49 13.63 8.84 -8.16
N ALA A 50 13.61 7.51 -8.26
CA ALA A 50 12.41 6.72 -7.92
C ALA A 50 12.08 6.81 -6.42
N VAL A 51 13.09 6.81 -5.55
CA VAL A 51 12.90 7.02 -4.10
C VAL A 51 12.34 8.41 -3.82
N ASP A 52 12.85 9.45 -4.49
CA ASP A 52 12.36 10.82 -4.33
C ASP A 52 10.89 10.94 -4.76
N ARG A 53 10.52 10.37 -5.91
CA ARG A 53 9.13 10.31 -6.37
C ARG A 53 8.23 9.59 -5.37
N ALA A 54 8.66 8.43 -4.87
CA ALA A 54 7.89 7.64 -3.92
C ALA A 54 7.66 8.39 -2.59
N LEU A 55 8.69 9.01 -2.03
CA LEU A 55 8.57 9.83 -0.81
C LEU A 55 7.65 11.03 -1.02
N SER A 56 7.76 11.70 -2.16
CA SER A 56 6.88 12.82 -2.50
C SER A 56 5.43 12.39 -2.66
N ALA A 57 5.16 11.26 -3.32
CA ALA A 57 3.81 10.74 -3.55
C ALA A 57 3.03 10.45 -2.27
N VAL A 58 3.73 10.16 -1.16
CA VAL A 58 3.12 9.88 0.15
C VAL A 58 3.30 11.04 1.16
N ASN A 59 3.75 12.21 0.72
CA ASN A 59 4.05 13.35 1.60
C ASN A 59 4.99 12.98 2.76
N ALA A 60 6.09 12.25 2.46
CA ALA A 60 7.06 11.78 3.46
C ALA A 60 8.48 12.31 3.23
N THR A 61 8.67 13.27 2.34
CA THR A 61 9.99 13.83 2.01
C THR A 61 10.69 14.43 3.22
N GLU A 62 9.94 15.10 4.11
CA GLU A 62 10.46 15.69 5.34
C GLU A 62 11.00 14.65 6.33
N PHE A 63 10.51 13.41 6.28
CA PHE A 63 10.95 12.31 7.15
C PHE A 63 12.16 11.56 6.60
N SER A 64 12.60 11.87 5.39
CA SER A 64 13.62 11.10 4.64
C SER A 64 14.88 10.78 5.43
N LYS A 65 15.32 11.70 6.27
CA LYS A 65 16.53 11.57 7.10
C LYS A 65 16.27 11.03 8.52
N ARG A 66 15.00 10.96 8.95
CA ARG A 66 14.63 10.47 10.29
C ARG A 66 14.74 8.95 10.34
N SER A 67 15.11 8.41 11.50
CA SER A 67 15.06 6.96 11.74
C SER A 67 13.61 6.48 11.72
N VAL A 68 13.34 5.36 11.04
CA VAL A 68 11.99 4.77 10.99
C VAL A 68 11.43 4.45 12.37
N THR A 69 12.30 4.09 13.31
CA THR A 69 11.90 3.78 14.70
C THR A 69 11.45 5.01 15.51
N THR A 70 11.68 6.24 15.00
CA THR A 70 11.26 7.50 15.66
C THR A 70 10.01 8.11 15.01
N LEU A 71 9.46 7.46 14.01
CA LEU A 71 8.27 7.93 13.31
C LEU A 71 6.99 7.55 14.07
N SER A 72 5.97 8.41 14.01
CA SER A 72 4.64 8.02 14.43
C SER A 72 4.09 6.90 13.55
N GLN A 73 3.02 6.25 13.97
CA GLN A 73 2.41 5.16 13.22
C GLN A 73 1.97 5.60 11.81
N GLY A 74 1.33 6.77 11.69
CA GLY A 74 0.93 7.32 10.40
C GLY A 74 2.10 7.76 9.51
N GLU A 75 3.16 8.33 10.08
CA GLU A 75 4.40 8.66 9.36
C GLU A 75 5.09 7.37 8.85
N SER A 76 5.20 6.37 9.72
CA SER A 76 5.78 5.06 9.40
C SER A 76 5.00 4.38 8.27
N ALA A 77 3.68 4.35 8.34
CA ALA A 77 2.84 3.76 7.28
C ALA A 77 3.09 4.41 5.92
N ARG A 78 3.20 5.74 5.86
CA ARG A 78 3.52 6.46 4.63
C ARG A 78 4.90 6.08 4.10
N VAL A 79 5.90 5.92 4.96
CA VAL A 79 7.25 5.51 4.55
C VAL A 79 7.26 4.06 4.05
N PHE A 80 6.52 3.14 4.67
CA PHE A 80 6.39 1.76 4.15
C PHE A 80 5.62 1.71 2.83
N LEU A 81 4.60 2.56 2.66
CA LEU A 81 3.91 2.71 1.37
C LEU A 81 4.85 3.27 0.30
N ALA A 82 5.68 4.28 0.63
CA ALA A 82 6.71 4.79 -0.27
C ALA A 82 7.70 3.69 -0.70
N ARG A 83 8.08 2.79 0.21
CA ARG A 83 8.93 1.64 -0.13
C ARG A 83 8.27 0.73 -1.18
N ALA A 84 6.97 0.47 -1.05
CA ALA A 84 6.25 -0.32 -2.03
C ALA A 84 6.13 0.42 -3.38
N LEU A 85 5.83 1.72 -3.36
CA LEU A 85 5.74 2.54 -4.57
C LEU A 85 7.09 2.70 -5.28
N ALA A 86 8.20 2.73 -4.53
CA ALA A 86 9.54 2.81 -5.10
C ALA A 86 9.90 1.62 -6.00
N VAL A 87 9.17 0.51 -5.93
CA VAL A 87 9.31 -0.61 -6.87
C VAL A 87 8.94 -0.19 -8.29
N GLU A 88 8.01 0.77 -8.45
CA GLU A 88 7.45 1.19 -9.75
C GLU A 88 6.84 0.01 -10.52
N ALA A 89 6.18 -0.88 -9.80
CA ALA A 89 5.46 -2.01 -10.39
C ALA A 89 4.10 -1.56 -10.95
N PRO A 90 3.61 -2.19 -12.03
CA PRO A 90 2.28 -1.90 -12.56
C PRO A 90 1.14 -2.32 -11.64
N PHE A 91 1.40 -3.20 -10.66
CA PHE A 91 0.40 -3.63 -9.66
C PHE A 91 0.92 -3.42 -8.24
N LEU A 92 0.04 -2.94 -7.37
CA LEU A 92 0.28 -2.75 -5.95
C LEU A 92 -0.76 -3.54 -5.14
N LEU A 93 -0.28 -4.51 -4.35
CA LEU A 93 -1.10 -5.22 -3.38
C LEU A 93 -0.89 -4.59 -2.00
N VAL A 94 -1.97 -4.30 -1.32
CA VAL A 94 -1.96 -3.59 -0.03
C VAL A 94 -2.83 -4.35 0.96
N ASP A 95 -2.23 -4.79 2.05
CA ASP A 95 -2.89 -5.58 3.07
C ASP A 95 -3.17 -4.72 4.30
N GLU A 96 -4.44 -4.42 4.56
CA GLU A 96 -4.94 -3.63 5.69
C GLU A 96 -4.13 -2.34 5.97
N PRO A 97 -4.03 -1.42 5.00
CA PRO A 97 -3.15 -0.25 5.13
C PRO A 97 -3.55 0.71 6.25
N THR A 98 -4.78 0.61 6.73
CA THR A 98 -5.39 1.54 7.69
C THR A 98 -5.55 0.94 9.09
N ALA A 99 -5.06 -0.29 9.33
CA ALA A 99 -5.15 -0.95 10.63
C ALA A 99 -4.46 -0.09 11.71
N ASP A 100 -5.10 0.00 12.88
CA ASP A 100 -4.61 0.70 14.08
C ASP A 100 -4.31 2.20 13.89
N MET A 101 -4.92 2.84 12.89
CA MET A 101 -4.78 4.29 12.65
C MET A 101 -6.02 5.06 13.09
N ASP A 102 -5.82 6.30 13.49
CA ASP A 102 -6.93 7.25 13.65
C ASP A 102 -7.59 7.59 12.30
N PRO A 103 -8.85 8.05 12.31
CA PRO A 103 -9.62 8.31 11.09
C PRO A 103 -8.96 9.30 10.12
N TYR A 104 -8.22 10.28 10.62
CA TYR A 104 -7.53 11.25 9.76
C TYR A 104 -6.44 10.57 8.92
N HIS A 105 -5.60 9.76 9.56
CA HIS A 105 -4.53 9.03 8.87
C HIS A 105 -5.07 7.94 7.96
N GLN A 106 -6.18 7.27 8.33
CA GLN A 106 -6.86 6.30 7.46
C GLN A 106 -7.29 6.94 6.14
N ILE A 107 -8.01 8.07 6.21
CA ILE A 107 -8.47 8.80 5.02
C ILE A 107 -7.27 9.22 4.16
N HIS A 108 -6.23 9.77 4.78
CA HIS A 108 -5.06 10.23 4.06
C HIS A 108 -4.34 9.11 3.28
N VAL A 109 -4.17 7.93 3.90
CA VAL A 109 -3.60 6.75 3.22
C VAL A 109 -4.48 6.31 2.05
N MET A 110 -5.81 6.29 2.22
CA MET A 110 -6.73 5.91 1.15
C MET A 110 -6.73 6.90 -0.01
N GLU A 111 -6.59 8.21 0.27
CA GLU A 111 -6.42 9.25 -0.76
C GLU A 111 -5.13 9.05 -1.58
N ILE A 112 -4.03 8.72 -0.91
CA ILE A 112 -2.77 8.40 -1.59
C ILE A 112 -2.96 7.19 -2.52
N LEU A 113 -3.56 6.09 -2.04
CA LEU A 113 -3.82 4.90 -2.85
C LEU A 113 -4.72 5.20 -4.05
N LYS A 114 -5.75 6.03 -3.87
CA LYS A 114 -6.62 6.49 -4.95
C LYS A 114 -5.84 7.29 -6.01
N ASN A 115 -4.93 8.15 -5.59
CA ASN A 115 -4.09 8.92 -6.51
C ASN A 115 -3.11 8.01 -7.27
N VAL A 116 -2.55 7.00 -6.60
CA VAL A 116 -1.72 5.97 -7.23
C VAL A 116 -2.52 5.21 -8.31
N ALA A 117 -3.76 4.80 -8.01
CA ALA A 117 -4.63 4.14 -8.99
C ALA A 117 -4.92 5.04 -10.19
N LYS A 118 -5.19 6.34 -9.96
CA LYS A 118 -5.41 7.32 -11.04
C LYS A 118 -4.18 7.53 -11.94
N SER A 119 -2.97 7.27 -11.44
CA SER A 119 -1.75 7.32 -12.25
C SER A 119 -1.55 6.08 -13.16
N GLY A 120 -2.50 5.13 -13.16
CA GLY A 120 -2.48 3.95 -14.01
C GLY A 120 -1.94 2.68 -13.35
N VAL A 121 -1.64 2.70 -12.05
CA VAL A 121 -1.24 1.52 -11.28
C VAL A 121 -2.49 0.73 -10.88
N GLY A 122 -2.49 -0.59 -11.13
CA GLY A 122 -3.54 -1.47 -10.62
C GLY A 122 -3.38 -1.66 -9.11
N VAL A 123 -4.34 -1.16 -8.31
CA VAL A 123 -4.27 -1.23 -6.84
C VAL A 123 -5.31 -2.21 -6.31
N LEU A 124 -4.86 -3.24 -5.61
CA LEU A 124 -5.72 -4.18 -4.87
C LEU A 124 -5.48 -3.99 -3.37
N VAL A 125 -6.56 -3.67 -2.64
CA VAL A 125 -6.49 -3.38 -1.20
C VAL A 125 -7.37 -4.38 -0.44
N VAL A 126 -6.83 -5.00 0.60
CA VAL A 126 -7.61 -5.74 1.59
C VAL A 126 -8.06 -4.76 2.67
N LEU A 127 -9.35 -4.72 2.94
CA LEU A 127 -9.97 -3.83 3.92
C LEU A 127 -11.00 -4.59 4.76
N HIS A 128 -11.07 -4.24 6.05
CA HIS A 128 -12.15 -4.66 6.94
C HIS A 128 -13.20 -3.57 7.13
N ASP A 129 -12.83 -2.29 6.93
CA ASP A 129 -13.74 -1.16 7.06
C ASP A 129 -14.57 -1.00 5.78
N LEU A 130 -15.86 -1.32 5.89
CA LEU A 130 -16.82 -1.23 4.79
C LEU A 130 -17.10 0.23 4.40
N THR A 131 -16.94 1.19 5.32
CA THR A 131 -17.14 2.61 5.04
C THR A 131 -16.02 3.14 4.14
N LEU A 132 -14.77 2.78 4.46
CA LEU A 132 -13.62 3.10 3.61
C LEU A 132 -13.73 2.41 2.24
N ALA A 133 -14.15 1.13 2.22
CA ALA A 133 -14.36 0.40 0.97
C ALA A 133 -15.43 1.08 0.10
N ALA A 134 -16.57 1.46 0.69
CA ALA A 134 -17.65 2.15 -0.02
C ALA A 134 -17.22 3.51 -0.60
N ARG A 135 -16.37 4.24 0.14
CA ARG A 135 -15.97 5.61 -0.21
C ARG A 135 -14.84 5.68 -1.26
N PHE A 136 -13.91 4.74 -1.20
CA PHE A 136 -12.65 4.86 -1.94
C PHE A 136 -12.48 3.87 -3.08
N MET A 137 -13.16 2.70 -3.04
CA MET A 137 -12.97 1.64 -4.03
C MET A 137 -13.91 1.79 -5.22
N ASP A 138 -13.39 1.51 -6.43
CA ASP A 138 -14.19 1.48 -7.66
C ASP A 138 -14.93 0.15 -7.80
N LYS A 139 -14.30 -0.96 -7.32
CA LYS A 139 -14.85 -2.31 -7.32
C LYS A 139 -14.54 -3.01 -6.01
N LEU A 140 -15.45 -3.87 -5.57
CA LEU A 140 -15.28 -4.74 -4.42
C LEU A 140 -15.31 -6.20 -4.85
N LEU A 141 -14.50 -7.01 -4.17
CA LEU A 141 -14.57 -8.46 -4.18
C LEU A 141 -14.97 -8.89 -2.77
N LEU A 142 -16.18 -9.42 -2.62
CA LEU A 142 -16.66 -9.91 -1.34
C LEU A 142 -16.22 -11.37 -1.16
N MET A 143 -15.52 -11.64 -0.07
CA MET A 143 -14.94 -12.96 0.20
C MET A 143 -15.53 -13.58 1.47
N LYS A 144 -15.74 -14.90 1.43
CA LYS A 144 -16.15 -15.71 2.59
C LYS A 144 -15.42 -17.06 2.50
N GLN A 145 -14.76 -17.44 3.59
CA GLN A 145 -14.07 -18.74 3.69
C GLN A 145 -13.11 -19.04 2.51
N GLY A 146 -12.37 -18.00 2.06
CA GLY A 146 -11.40 -18.13 0.97
C GLY A 146 -12.00 -18.15 -0.44
N GLN A 147 -13.31 -17.97 -0.58
CA GLN A 147 -13.99 -17.92 -1.88
C GLN A 147 -14.57 -16.54 -2.16
N ILE A 148 -14.52 -16.11 -3.42
CA ILE A 148 -15.22 -14.91 -3.87
C ILE A 148 -16.72 -15.24 -3.95
N VAL A 149 -17.52 -14.55 -3.15
CA VAL A 149 -18.97 -14.70 -3.08
C VAL A 149 -19.65 -13.80 -4.10
N ASP A 150 -19.13 -12.57 -4.25
CA ASP A 150 -19.70 -11.58 -5.13
C ASP A 150 -18.65 -10.54 -5.55
N SER A 151 -18.88 -9.85 -6.68
CA SER A 151 -17.99 -8.81 -7.19
C SER A 151 -18.74 -7.75 -7.98
N GLY A 152 -18.45 -6.47 -7.73
CA GLY A 152 -19.12 -5.36 -8.41
C GLY A 152 -18.75 -4.01 -7.81
N THR A 153 -19.52 -2.98 -8.11
CA THR A 153 -19.38 -1.67 -7.49
C THR A 153 -19.79 -1.72 -6.01
N PRO A 154 -19.34 -0.77 -5.18
CA PRO A 154 -19.75 -0.73 -3.77
C PRO A 154 -21.27 -0.76 -3.57
N LYS A 155 -22.04 -0.07 -4.42
CA LYS A 155 -23.52 -0.05 -4.34
C LYS A 155 -24.16 -1.42 -4.61
N GLU A 156 -23.58 -2.19 -5.52
CA GLU A 156 -24.06 -3.52 -5.88
C GLU A 156 -23.71 -4.55 -4.78
N ILE A 157 -22.54 -4.41 -4.17
CA ILE A 157 -22.00 -5.40 -3.24
C ILE A 157 -22.45 -5.16 -1.80
N LEU A 158 -22.48 -3.91 -1.32
CA LEU A 158 -22.78 -3.57 0.06
C LEU A 158 -24.30 -3.52 0.30
N THR A 159 -24.99 -4.63 0.03
CA THR A 159 -26.42 -4.81 0.27
C THR A 159 -26.66 -5.51 1.61
N ALA A 160 -27.86 -5.30 2.21
CA ALA A 160 -28.23 -5.97 3.45
C ALA A 160 -28.07 -7.50 3.34
N GLY A 161 -28.51 -8.10 2.22
CA GLY A 161 -28.40 -9.55 2.01
C GLY A 161 -26.95 -10.05 1.95
N ASN A 162 -26.06 -9.37 1.26
CA ASN A 162 -24.64 -9.72 1.21
C ASN A 162 -23.98 -9.57 2.58
N LEU A 163 -24.30 -8.49 3.31
CA LEU A 163 -23.76 -8.22 4.64
C LEU A 163 -24.22 -9.25 5.66
N GLU A 164 -25.52 -9.61 5.66
CA GLU A 164 -26.04 -10.68 6.49
C GLU A 164 -25.39 -12.03 6.17
N HIS A 165 -25.29 -12.37 4.88
CA HIS A 165 -24.69 -13.62 4.44
C HIS A 165 -23.23 -13.77 4.86
N VAL A 166 -22.42 -12.72 4.72
CA VAL A 166 -20.95 -12.77 4.94
C VAL A 166 -20.58 -12.47 6.38
N TYR A 167 -21.13 -11.37 6.95
CA TYR A 167 -20.75 -10.85 8.27
C TYR A 167 -21.73 -11.22 9.37
N ARG A 168 -22.90 -11.83 9.04
CA ARG A 168 -23.97 -12.16 10.01
C ARG A 168 -24.50 -10.91 10.75
N ILE A 169 -24.54 -9.78 10.06
CA ILE A 169 -25.07 -8.51 10.58
C ILE A 169 -26.51 -8.40 10.06
N SER A 170 -27.47 -8.32 10.99
CA SER A 170 -28.88 -8.05 10.69
C SER A 170 -29.21 -6.57 10.87
#